data_a3b0dbb21862ec5777a7a3943ee0ef3f
#
_entry.id   a3b0dbb21862ec5777a7a3943ee0ef3f
#
_cell.length_a   1.000
_cell.length_b   1.000
_cell.length_c   1.000
_cell.angle_alpha   90.00
_cell.angle_beta   90.00
_cell.angle_gamma   90.00
#
_symmetry.space_group_name_H-M   'P 1'
#
loop_
_entity.id
_entity.type
_entity.pdbx_description
1 polymer ?
#
loop_
_entity_poly.entity_id
_entity_poly.type
_entity_poly.pdbx_seq_one_letter_code
_entity_poly.pdbx_strand_id
1 'polypeptide(L)'
;MVNVIGLGYIGLPTALMMASHGVEVIGTDYNKELVATLNAGKTTFKEKSLDELFQNALAAGVKFTTEYQVTDTYIVSVPTPYDKFSKKVDVCYVVEAVKDVMRVCPKSATVVVESTVSPGTIDKYVRPVIEANGFKIGEDINLVHAPERIIPGNMVYELLHNNRTIGADDKSIGCLLYTSPSPR
;
A
#
# COMPACT_ATOMS: atom_id res chain seq x y z
N MET A 1 -10.92 -8.46 1.84
CA MET A 1 -10.07 -8.35 0.61
C MET A 1 -9.27 -7.05 0.65
N VAL A 2 -7.99 -7.10 0.25
CA VAL A 2 -7.09 -5.92 0.25
C VAL A 2 -6.66 -5.59 -1.17
N ASN A 3 -6.69 -4.31 -1.55
CA ASN A 3 -6.10 -3.82 -2.78
C ASN A 3 -4.82 -3.03 -2.48
N VAL A 4 -3.68 -3.55 -2.92
CA VAL A 4 -2.38 -2.87 -2.81
C VAL A 4 -2.11 -2.10 -4.09
N ILE A 5 -1.91 -0.78 -3.99
CA ILE A 5 -1.79 0.15 -5.10
C ILE A 5 -0.34 0.64 -5.19
N GLY A 6 0.24 0.43 -6.36
CA GLY A 6 1.67 0.59 -6.60
C GLY A 6 2.42 -0.69 -6.29
N LEU A 7 2.88 -1.39 -7.33
CA LEU A 7 3.60 -2.67 -7.23
C LEU A 7 5.10 -2.50 -7.46
N GLY A 8 5.62 -1.39 -6.94
CA GLY A 8 7.05 -1.11 -6.91
C GLY A 8 7.77 -1.87 -5.79
N TYR A 9 8.91 -1.29 -5.39
CA TYR A 9 9.85 -1.91 -4.44
C TYR A 9 9.26 -2.22 -3.06
N ILE A 10 8.26 -1.44 -2.60
CA ILE A 10 7.58 -1.64 -1.31
C ILE A 10 6.26 -2.38 -1.51
N GLY A 11 5.39 -1.91 -2.41
CA GLY A 11 4.03 -2.43 -2.52
C GLY A 11 3.96 -3.87 -3.03
N LEU A 12 4.83 -4.28 -3.96
CA LEU A 12 4.85 -5.67 -4.40
C LEU A 12 5.16 -6.64 -3.25
N PRO A 13 6.26 -6.51 -2.50
CA PRO A 13 6.52 -7.38 -1.35
C PRO A 13 5.45 -7.33 -0.27
N THR A 14 4.86 -6.16 0.00
CA THR A 14 3.72 -6.03 0.93
C THR A 14 2.54 -6.89 0.46
N ALA A 15 2.15 -6.79 -0.83
CA ALA A 15 1.08 -7.59 -1.41
C ALA A 15 1.35 -9.09 -1.33
N LEU A 16 2.57 -9.50 -1.69
CA LEU A 16 2.99 -10.90 -1.66
C LEU A 16 3.02 -11.47 -0.23
N MET A 17 3.53 -10.69 0.72
CA MET A 17 3.58 -11.09 2.13
C MET A 17 2.18 -11.32 2.68
N MET A 18 1.25 -10.40 2.46
CA MET A 18 -0.13 -10.55 2.90
C MET A 18 -0.80 -11.76 2.27
N ALA A 19 -0.63 -11.96 0.95
CA ALA A 19 -1.21 -13.10 0.25
C ALA A 19 -0.65 -14.43 0.76
N SER A 20 0.66 -14.54 0.96
CA SER A 20 1.30 -15.74 1.48
C SER A 20 0.86 -16.12 2.90
N HIS A 21 0.28 -15.16 3.64
CA HIS A 21 -0.31 -15.37 4.97
C HIS A 21 -1.84 -15.53 4.95
N GLY A 22 -2.42 -15.80 3.78
CA GLY A 22 -3.84 -16.14 3.64
C GLY A 22 -4.79 -14.94 3.52
N VAL A 23 -4.27 -13.73 3.32
CA VAL A 23 -5.10 -12.56 3.02
C VAL A 23 -5.45 -12.56 1.53
N GLU A 24 -6.71 -12.35 1.19
CA GLU A 24 -7.13 -12.16 -0.21
C GLU A 24 -6.63 -10.80 -0.69
N VAL A 25 -5.69 -10.80 -1.65
CA VAL A 25 -4.99 -9.59 -2.12
C VAL A 25 -5.11 -9.44 -3.63
N ILE A 26 -5.37 -8.20 -4.04
CA ILE A 26 -5.23 -7.75 -5.42
C ILE A 26 -4.16 -6.66 -5.45
N GLY A 27 -3.15 -6.82 -6.27
CA GLY A 27 -2.16 -5.80 -6.56
C GLY A 27 -2.57 -4.98 -7.79
N THR A 28 -2.56 -3.65 -7.66
CA THR A 28 -2.92 -2.73 -8.74
C THR A 28 -1.76 -1.82 -9.07
N ASP A 29 -1.41 -1.72 -10.36
CA ASP A 29 -0.41 -0.76 -10.84
C ASP A 29 -0.82 -0.21 -12.21
N TYR A 30 -0.59 1.08 -12.47
CA TYR A 30 -0.89 1.71 -13.75
C TYR A 30 0.01 1.22 -14.89
N ASN A 31 1.18 0.65 -14.57
CA ASN A 31 2.14 0.17 -15.54
C ASN A 31 1.72 -1.21 -16.08
N LYS A 32 1.17 -1.22 -17.29
CA LYS A 32 0.67 -2.43 -17.96
C LYS A 32 1.75 -3.50 -18.18
N GLU A 33 2.99 -3.09 -18.45
CA GLU A 33 4.10 -4.03 -18.69
C GLU A 33 4.53 -4.70 -17.38
N LEU A 34 4.55 -3.95 -16.28
CA LEU A 34 4.80 -4.47 -14.95
C LEU A 34 3.74 -5.50 -14.57
N VAL A 35 2.47 -5.16 -14.72
CA VAL A 35 1.35 -6.07 -14.42
C VAL A 35 1.40 -7.32 -15.30
N ALA A 36 1.68 -7.18 -16.60
CA ALA A 36 1.83 -8.32 -17.49
C ALA A 36 3.00 -9.24 -17.08
N THR A 37 4.12 -8.66 -16.63
CA THR A 37 5.28 -9.41 -16.14
C THR A 37 4.94 -10.22 -14.90
N LEU A 38 4.25 -9.62 -13.93
CA LEU A 38 3.80 -10.28 -12.71
C LEU A 38 2.79 -11.40 -13.02
N ASN A 39 1.83 -11.15 -13.91
CA ASN A 39 0.86 -12.17 -14.36
C ASN A 39 1.52 -13.31 -15.16
N ALA A 40 2.68 -13.07 -15.77
CA ALA A 40 3.50 -14.11 -16.40
C ALA A 40 4.34 -14.92 -15.39
N GLY A 41 4.17 -14.70 -14.08
CA GLY A 41 4.86 -15.44 -13.04
C GLY A 41 6.30 -14.99 -12.80
N LYS A 42 6.64 -13.74 -13.14
CA LYS A 42 8.01 -13.20 -13.01
C LYS A 42 8.03 -11.97 -12.10
N THR A 43 9.02 -11.89 -11.24
CA THR A 43 9.30 -10.70 -10.43
C THR A 43 9.90 -9.57 -11.29
N THR A 44 9.68 -8.32 -10.91
CA THR A 44 10.13 -7.14 -11.68
C THR A 44 11.48 -6.61 -11.22
N PHE A 45 11.98 -7.09 -10.09
CA PHE A 45 13.32 -6.79 -9.56
C PHE A 45 13.84 -7.98 -8.75
N LYS A 46 15.13 -7.98 -8.48
CA LYS A 46 15.79 -9.05 -7.71
C LYS A 46 16.00 -8.62 -6.26
N GLU A 47 15.54 -9.45 -5.34
CA GLU A 47 15.73 -9.28 -3.90
C GLU A 47 15.79 -10.67 -3.25
N LYS A 48 16.54 -10.77 -2.14
CA LYS A 48 16.68 -12.02 -1.42
C LYS A 48 15.31 -12.56 -0.97
N SER A 49 15.04 -13.82 -1.24
CA SER A 49 13.78 -14.53 -0.91
C SER A 49 12.51 -13.98 -1.58
N LEU A 50 12.61 -12.99 -2.48
CA LEU A 50 11.45 -12.43 -3.15
C LEU A 50 10.81 -13.43 -4.11
N ASP A 51 11.60 -14.19 -4.86
CA ASP A 51 11.07 -15.17 -5.81
C ASP A 51 10.31 -16.29 -5.10
N GLU A 52 10.80 -16.75 -3.95
CA GLU A 52 10.09 -17.75 -3.12
C GLU A 52 8.78 -17.19 -2.57
N LEU A 53 8.82 -15.97 -2.02
CA LEU A 53 7.64 -15.26 -1.53
C LEU A 53 6.60 -15.07 -2.65
N PHE A 54 7.06 -14.74 -3.87
CA PHE A 54 6.23 -14.56 -5.03
C PHE A 54 5.50 -15.86 -5.43
N GLN A 55 6.22 -16.99 -5.48
CA GLN A 55 5.61 -18.28 -5.78
C GLN A 55 4.58 -18.69 -4.71
N ASN A 56 4.88 -18.47 -3.44
CA ASN A 56 3.94 -18.72 -2.35
C ASN A 56 2.67 -17.86 -2.47
N ALA A 57 2.82 -16.58 -2.80
CA ALA A 57 1.68 -15.68 -3.00
C ALA A 57 0.84 -16.05 -4.23
N LEU A 58 1.47 -16.49 -5.34
CA LEU A 58 0.75 -16.99 -6.51
C LEU A 58 -0.06 -18.25 -6.16
N ALA A 59 0.53 -19.18 -5.42
CA ALA A 59 -0.17 -20.38 -4.95
C ALA A 59 -1.35 -20.03 -4.01
N ALA A 60 -1.23 -18.95 -3.24
CA ALA A 60 -2.30 -18.40 -2.40
C ALA A 60 -3.36 -17.60 -3.17
N GLY A 61 -3.17 -17.36 -4.48
CA GLY A 61 -4.17 -16.76 -5.35
C GLY A 61 -4.11 -15.24 -5.48
N VAL A 62 -2.95 -14.60 -5.21
CA VAL A 62 -2.76 -13.18 -5.48
C VAL A 62 -3.02 -12.86 -6.96
N LYS A 63 -3.66 -11.73 -7.24
CA LYS A 63 -3.96 -11.25 -8.59
C LYS A 63 -3.34 -9.90 -8.83
N PHE A 64 -2.97 -9.62 -10.09
CA PHE A 64 -2.42 -8.33 -10.49
C PHE A 64 -3.24 -7.73 -11.62
N THR A 65 -3.55 -6.44 -11.53
CA THR A 65 -4.41 -5.73 -12.48
C THR A 65 -3.98 -4.28 -12.65
N THR A 66 -4.44 -3.65 -13.73
CA THR A 66 -4.32 -2.19 -13.91
C THR A 66 -5.55 -1.43 -13.44
N GLU A 67 -6.63 -2.13 -13.08
CA GLU A 67 -7.89 -1.54 -12.69
C GLU A 67 -8.06 -1.56 -11.17
N TYR A 68 -8.48 -0.43 -10.60
CA TYR A 68 -8.83 -0.35 -9.19
C TYR A 68 -10.06 -1.21 -8.88
N GLN A 69 -10.00 -1.97 -7.81
CA GLN A 69 -11.05 -2.92 -7.43
C GLN A 69 -11.82 -2.42 -6.21
N VAL A 70 -13.10 -2.81 -6.12
CA VAL A 70 -13.92 -2.53 -4.93
C VAL A 70 -13.48 -3.47 -3.80
N THR A 71 -12.88 -2.93 -2.76
CA THR A 71 -12.37 -3.69 -1.61
C THR A 71 -12.61 -2.94 -0.30
N ASP A 72 -12.43 -3.63 0.83
CA ASP A 72 -12.61 -3.04 2.15
C ASP A 72 -11.37 -2.29 2.65
N THR A 73 -10.21 -2.62 2.07
CA THR A 73 -8.92 -2.02 2.47
C THR A 73 -8.09 -1.71 1.24
N TYR A 74 -7.52 -0.52 1.23
CA TYR A 74 -6.62 -0.03 0.19
C TYR A 74 -5.29 0.34 0.83
N ILE A 75 -4.18 -0.19 0.30
CA ILE A 75 -2.83 0.16 0.72
C ILE A 75 -2.17 0.92 -0.42
N VAL A 76 -1.93 2.21 -0.22
CA VAL A 76 -1.30 3.10 -1.22
C VAL A 76 0.20 3.10 -0.99
N SER A 77 0.93 2.45 -1.91
CA SER A 77 2.38 2.25 -1.86
C SER A 77 3.06 2.74 -3.14
N VAL A 78 2.76 3.97 -3.51
CA VAL A 78 3.24 4.62 -4.73
C VAL A 78 4.51 5.43 -4.50
N PRO A 79 5.30 5.73 -5.56
CA PRO A 79 6.52 6.51 -5.43
C PRO A 79 6.29 7.91 -4.84
N THR A 80 7.27 8.38 -4.06
CA THR A 80 7.31 9.74 -3.51
C THR A 80 8.67 10.37 -3.86
N PRO A 81 8.86 10.82 -5.12
CA PRO A 81 10.14 11.35 -5.58
C PRO A 81 10.58 12.54 -4.74
N TYR A 82 11.89 12.59 -4.42
CA TYR A 82 12.49 13.67 -3.69
C TYR A 82 13.23 14.61 -4.65
N ASP A 83 12.83 15.87 -4.67
CA ASP A 83 13.54 16.90 -5.41
C ASP A 83 14.71 17.47 -4.59
N LYS A 84 15.92 17.24 -5.06
CA LYS A 84 17.16 17.67 -4.39
C LYS A 84 17.33 19.20 -4.34
N PHE A 85 16.71 19.95 -5.26
CA PHE A 85 16.83 21.42 -5.32
C PHE A 85 15.85 22.09 -4.36
N SER A 86 14.58 21.77 -4.46
CA SER A 86 13.54 22.32 -3.56
C SER A 86 13.53 21.66 -2.18
N LYS A 87 14.25 20.52 -2.01
CA LYS A 87 14.24 19.69 -0.80
C LYS A 87 12.83 19.25 -0.37
N LYS A 88 11.96 19.04 -1.36
CA LYS A 88 10.58 18.61 -1.14
C LYS A 88 10.33 17.23 -1.71
N VAL A 89 9.43 16.51 -1.07
CA VAL A 89 8.86 15.26 -1.59
C VAL A 89 7.69 15.61 -2.51
N ASP A 90 7.69 15.05 -3.71
CA ASP A 90 6.54 15.14 -4.60
C ASP A 90 5.49 14.10 -4.18
N VAL A 91 4.31 14.58 -3.86
CA VAL A 91 3.18 13.75 -3.38
C VAL A 91 2.10 13.55 -4.45
N CYS A 92 2.34 13.96 -5.68
CA CYS A 92 1.34 13.90 -6.75
C CYS A 92 0.83 12.47 -6.96
N TYR A 93 1.71 11.46 -6.95
CA TYR A 93 1.31 10.07 -7.11
C TYR A 93 0.42 9.56 -5.97
N VAL A 94 0.70 9.99 -4.73
CA VAL A 94 -0.14 9.63 -3.58
C VAL A 94 -1.53 10.25 -3.73
N VAL A 95 -1.59 11.52 -4.10
CA VAL A 95 -2.83 12.27 -4.32
C VAL A 95 -3.68 11.62 -5.43
N GLU A 96 -3.07 11.31 -6.57
CA GLU A 96 -3.79 10.67 -7.69
C GLU A 96 -4.26 9.26 -7.33
N ALA A 97 -3.41 8.46 -6.69
CA ALA A 97 -3.81 7.11 -6.24
C ALA A 97 -4.99 7.16 -5.27
N VAL A 98 -4.99 8.10 -4.32
CA VAL A 98 -6.12 8.29 -3.40
C VAL A 98 -7.37 8.77 -4.14
N LYS A 99 -7.27 9.66 -5.11
CA LYS A 99 -8.43 10.07 -5.95
C LYS A 99 -9.04 8.86 -6.67
N ASP A 100 -8.21 8.00 -7.23
CA ASP A 100 -8.68 6.81 -7.94
C ASP A 100 -9.33 5.80 -6.98
N VAL A 101 -8.78 5.64 -5.76
CA VAL A 101 -9.43 4.88 -4.69
C VAL A 101 -10.81 5.44 -4.37
N MET A 102 -10.96 6.77 -4.22
CA MET A 102 -12.25 7.39 -3.89
C MET A 102 -13.33 7.17 -4.95
N ARG A 103 -12.95 6.86 -6.19
CA ARG A 103 -13.92 6.53 -7.25
C ARG A 103 -14.55 5.16 -7.12
N VAL A 104 -13.90 4.25 -6.41
CA VAL A 104 -14.31 2.84 -6.33
C VAL A 104 -14.56 2.34 -4.90
N CYS A 105 -13.99 3.00 -3.88
CA CYS A 105 -14.06 2.51 -2.52
C CYS A 105 -15.49 2.59 -1.96
N PRO A 106 -15.95 1.55 -1.25
CA PRO A 106 -17.20 1.60 -0.52
C PRO A 106 -17.06 2.45 0.75
N LYS A 107 -18.20 2.88 1.31
CA LYS A 107 -18.22 3.41 2.68
C LYS A 107 -17.74 2.34 3.65
N SER A 108 -17.13 2.78 4.74
CA SER A 108 -16.45 1.95 5.76
C SER A 108 -15.10 1.36 5.31
N ALA A 109 -14.61 1.69 4.11
CA ALA A 109 -13.29 1.25 3.69
C ALA A 109 -12.17 1.87 4.54
N THR A 110 -11.04 1.17 4.62
CA THR A 110 -9.82 1.68 5.24
C THR A 110 -8.80 2.00 4.15
N VAL A 111 -8.30 3.23 4.14
CA VAL A 111 -7.22 3.68 3.25
C VAL A 111 -5.95 3.85 4.07
N VAL A 112 -4.95 3.04 3.75
CA VAL A 112 -3.64 3.07 4.38
C VAL A 112 -2.66 3.71 3.40
N VAL A 113 -2.07 4.83 3.75
CA VAL A 113 -0.95 5.39 3.01
C VAL A 113 0.34 4.79 3.56
N GLU A 114 0.95 3.88 2.79
CA GLU A 114 2.22 3.23 3.12
C GLU A 114 3.42 4.03 2.57
N SER A 115 3.20 4.84 1.55
CA SER A 115 4.24 5.71 1.00
C SER A 115 4.85 6.61 2.08
N THR A 116 6.17 6.70 2.10
CA THR A 116 6.89 7.55 3.05
C THR A 116 6.78 9.02 2.63
N VAL A 117 6.13 9.82 3.45
CA VAL A 117 5.91 11.25 3.22
C VAL A 117 6.30 12.07 4.44
N SER A 118 6.53 13.36 4.23
CA SER A 118 6.88 14.29 5.31
C SER A 118 5.73 14.45 6.32
N PRO A 119 6.00 14.74 7.60
CA PRO A 119 4.98 15.08 8.58
C PRO A 119 4.03 16.17 8.10
N GLY A 120 2.74 16.02 8.37
CA GLY A 120 1.68 16.94 7.92
C GLY A 120 1.23 16.75 6.46
N THR A 121 1.88 15.90 5.67
CA THR A 121 1.48 15.64 4.28
C THR A 121 0.09 15.03 4.18
N ILE A 122 -0.23 14.10 5.06
CA ILE A 122 -1.54 13.43 5.10
C ILE A 122 -2.65 14.48 5.29
N ASP A 123 -2.51 15.36 6.28
CA ASP A 123 -3.50 16.40 6.57
C ASP A 123 -3.61 17.44 5.46
N LYS A 124 -2.48 17.80 4.87
CA LYS A 124 -2.43 18.87 3.87
C LYS A 124 -2.90 18.45 2.48
N TYR A 125 -2.65 17.20 2.07
CA TYR A 125 -2.84 16.78 0.69
C TYR A 125 -3.79 15.58 0.53
N VAL A 126 -3.79 14.62 1.46
CA VAL A 126 -4.59 13.40 1.35
C VAL A 126 -6.01 13.63 1.89
N ARG A 127 -6.11 14.15 3.10
CA ARG A 127 -7.40 14.41 3.75
C ARG A 127 -8.33 15.29 2.91
N PRO A 128 -7.89 16.43 2.33
CA PRO A 128 -8.75 17.26 1.49
C PRO A 128 -9.26 16.53 0.23
N VAL A 129 -8.48 15.59 -0.31
CA VAL A 129 -8.92 14.78 -1.47
C VAL A 129 -10.06 13.87 -1.09
N ILE A 130 -9.97 13.18 0.04
CA ILE A 130 -11.02 12.31 0.54
C ILE A 130 -12.31 13.10 0.79
N GLU A 131 -12.20 14.23 1.49
CA GLU A 131 -13.33 15.10 1.84
C GLU A 131 -13.98 15.73 0.59
N ALA A 132 -13.18 16.17 -0.39
CA ALA A 132 -13.69 16.72 -1.65
C ALA A 132 -14.45 15.68 -2.50
N ASN A 133 -14.22 14.39 -2.29
CA ASN A 133 -14.98 13.31 -2.90
C ASN A 133 -16.23 12.90 -2.08
N GLY A 134 -16.58 13.66 -1.05
CA GLY A 134 -17.81 13.49 -0.28
C GLY A 134 -17.73 12.47 0.86
N PHE A 135 -16.53 12.00 1.22
CA PHE A 135 -16.33 11.08 2.33
C PHE A 135 -15.95 11.84 3.61
N LYS A 136 -16.54 11.44 4.73
CA LYS A 136 -16.15 11.91 6.06
C LYS A 136 -15.18 10.92 6.69
N ILE A 137 -13.97 11.40 7.01
CA ILE A 137 -12.96 10.57 7.66
C ILE A 137 -13.39 10.31 9.12
N GLY A 138 -13.30 9.04 9.52
CA GLY A 138 -13.77 8.56 10.82
C GLY A 138 -15.25 8.16 10.88
N GLU A 139 -16.06 8.50 9.84
CA GLU A 139 -17.45 8.07 9.71
C GLU A 139 -17.63 7.16 8.48
N ASP A 140 -17.31 7.68 7.29
CA ASP A 140 -17.48 7.00 6.01
C ASP A 140 -16.22 6.22 5.59
N ILE A 141 -15.05 6.62 6.06
CA ILE A 141 -13.77 6.02 5.68
C ILE A 141 -12.76 6.14 6.82
N ASN A 142 -11.90 5.15 6.95
CA ASN A 142 -10.78 5.19 7.88
C ASN A 142 -9.51 5.57 7.13
N LEU A 143 -8.81 6.58 7.61
CA LEU A 143 -7.53 7.02 7.05
C LEU A 143 -6.38 6.68 8.00
N VAL A 144 -5.37 6.00 7.46
CA VAL A 144 -4.19 5.55 8.22
C VAL A 144 -2.93 5.90 7.47
N HIS A 145 -1.90 6.31 8.19
CA HIS A 145 -0.54 6.43 7.66
C HIS A 145 0.36 5.40 8.34
N ALA A 146 0.91 4.50 7.56
CA ALA A 146 1.77 3.41 8.04
C ALA A 146 3.04 3.30 7.17
N PRO A 147 3.96 4.30 7.24
CA PRO A 147 5.12 4.35 6.37
C PRO A 147 6.03 3.15 6.57
N GLU A 148 6.55 2.62 5.47
CA GLU A 148 7.51 1.53 5.48
C GLU A 148 8.95 2.06 5.43
N ARG A 149 9.87 1.39 6.13
CA ARG A 149 11.27 1.79 6.28
C ARG A 149 12.24 0.70 5.84
N ILE A 150 11.83 -0.15 4.92
CA ILE A 150 12.63 -1.25 4.40
C ILE A 150 13.84 -0.72 3.63
N ILE A 151 14.97 -1.38 3.83
CA ILE A 151 16.22 -1.11 3.11
C ILE A 151 16.44 -2.20 2.04
N PRO A 152 16.89 -1.84 0.82
CA PRO A 152 17.28 -2.82 -0.20
C PRO A 152 18.30 -3.84 0.29
N GLY A 153 18.11 -5.10 -0.11
CA GLY A 153 19.04 -6.21 0.18
C GLY A 153 18.55 -7.20 1.23
N ASN A 154 17.58 -6.85 2.08
CA ASN A 154 17.04 -7.75 3.11
C ASN A 154 15.54 -7.54 3.37
N MET A 155 14.84 -7.10 2.36
CA MET A 155 13.46 -6.61 2.39
C MET A 155 12.47 -7.60 2.99
N VAL A 156 12.46 -8.86 2.54
CA VAL A 156 11.52 -9.88 3.02
C VAL A 156 11.71 -10.14 4.51
N TYR A 157 12.95 -10.18 4.97
CA TYR A 157 13.26 -10.32 6.39
C TYR A 157 12.77 -9.11 7.19
N GLU A 158 13.01 -7.90 6.69
CA GLU A 158 12.61 -6.67 7.37
C GLU A 158 11.10 -6.50 7.44
N LEU A 159 10.36 -6.89 6.41
CA LEU A 159 8.89 -6.91 6.43
C LEU A 159 8.34 -7.77 7.57
N LEU A 160 9.01 -8.89 7.87
CA LEU A 160 8.60 -9.82 8.93
C LEU A 160 8.99 -9.35 10.33
N HIS A 161 10.10 -8.58 10.47
CA HIS A 161 10.71 -8.36 11.78
C HIS A 161 10.73 -6.89 12.22
N ASN A 162 10.58 -5.93 11.29
CA ASN A 162 10.59 -4.51 11.66
C ASN A 162 9.28 -4.07 12.29
N ASN A 163 9.40 -3.27 13.35
CA ASN A 163 8.25 -2.58 13.91
C ASN A 163 7.77 -1.48 12.96
N ARG A 164 6.45 -1.37 12.78
CA ARG A 164 5.82 -0.29 12.03
C ARG A 164 5.31 0.81 12.95
N THR A 165 5.45 2.05 12.52
CA THR A 165 4.78 3.19 13.12
C THR A 165 3.46 3.39 12.40
N ILE A 166 2.35 3.39 13.12
CA ILE A 166 1.01 3.56 12.57
C ILE A 166 0.39 4.80 13.18
N GLY A 167 -0.03 5.73 12.33
CA GLY A 167 -0.82 6.90 12.68
C GLY A 167 -2.25 6.76 12.16
N ALA A 168 -3.23 6.87 13.02
CA ALA A 168 -4.65 6.86 12.68
C ALA A 168 -5.40 7.86 13.58
N ASP A 169 -6.50 8.43 13.07
CA ASP A 169 -7.34 9.33 13.86
C ASP A 169 -8.06 8.57 15.00
N ASP A 170 -8.47 7.34 14.74
CA ASP A 170 -9.06 6.43 15.73
C ASP A 170 -8.06 5.35 16.16
N LYS A 171 -7.87 5.21 17.47
CA LYS A 171 -6.99 4.20 18.08
C LYS A 171 -7.44 2.77 17.77
N SER A 172 -8.75 2.52 17.62
CA SER A 172 -9.29 1.19 17.31
C SER A 172 -8.86 0.74 15.91
N ILE A 173 -8.81 1.66 14.96
CA ILE A 173 -8.34 1.40 13.58
C ILE A 173 -6.84 1.15 13.55
N GLY A 174 -6.07 1.92 14.35
CA GLY A 174 -4.65 1.66 14.55
C GLY A 174 -4.39 0.25 15.11
N CYS A 175 -5.22 -0.21 16.05
CA CYS A 175 -5.14 -1.56 16.62
C CYS A 175 -5.46 -2.67 15.60
N LEU A 176 -6.42 -2.47 14.71
CA LEU A 176 -6.76 -3.43 13.65
C LEU A 176 -5.56 -3.71 12.72
N LEU A 177 -4.80 -2.69 12.38
CA LEU A 177 -3.58 -2.84 11.58
C LEU A 177 -2.40 -3.41 12.40
N TYR A 178 -2.40 -3.21 13.72
CA TYR A 178 -1.40 -3.74 14.63
C TYR A 178 -1.54 -5.25 14.86
N THR A 179 -2.72 -5.82 14.62
CA THR A 179 -2.97 -7.27 14.66
C THR A 179 -2.58 -7.99 13.37
N SER A 180 -2.17 -7.28 12.31
CA SER A 180 -1.34 -7.87 11.26
C SER A 180 -0.10 -8.48 11.93
N PRO A 181 0.31 -9.73 11.60
CA PRO A 181 1.30 -10.46 12.36
C PRO A 181 2.66 -9.75 12.35
N SER A 182 2.82 -8.84 13.30
CA SER A 182 4.14 -8.36 13.70
C SER A 182 4.54 -9.24 14.88
N PRO A 183 5.54 -10.09 14.74
CA PRO A 183 6.05 -10.83 15.89
C PRO A 183 6.57 -9.81 16.90
N ARG A 184 6.08 -9.93 18.14
CA ARG A 184 6.71 -9.29 19.28
C ARG A 184 7.99 -10.02 19.62
#